data_a7bd9ed69869f6c6b38283aacc0b4148
#
_entry.id   a7bd9ed69869f6c6b38283aacc0b4148
#
_cell.length_a   1.000
_cell.length_b   1.000
_cell.length_c   1.000
_cell.angle_alpha   90.00
_cell.angle_beta   90.00
_cell.angle_gamma   90.00
#
_symmetry.space_group_name_H-M   'P 1'
#
loop_
_entity.id
_entity.type
_entity.pdbx_description
1 polymer ?
#
loop_
_entity_poly.entity_id
_entity_poly.type
_entity_poly.pdbx_seq_one_letter_code
_entity_poly.pdbx_strand_id
1 'polypeptide(L)'
;YCSFGAHPRFEVALERALTELLQGRALDALDGFPEPGFDLDEISSAPNLEIHFVDSSGIVGWPFLGDTPDFDFCDWNFAATTDEDYAWLVRLIEAQGFDIYAADYTHLGVYACRILVPGMSEIYPVDDLEYENNSVANAFRDAILDFYRLDDAACTDLLATLNELGLADERPAAALIGLAPDAGSFWEDLRLGELKTLLALIIGDEAAIREGCDWIRHFAQIDGKRREVYLCIETLLDLRAARLDKSCRQALASLYPAET
;
A
#
# COMPACT_ATOMS: atom_id res chain seq x y z
N TYR A 1 -14.38 9.95 -28.14
CA TYR A 1 -13.50 10.24 -27.07
C TYR A 1 -14.18 11.13 -26.05
N CYS A 2 -14.18 10.72 -24.83
CA CYS A 2 -14.99 11.30 -23.78
C CYS A 2 -14.18 11.43 -22.49
N SER A 3 -14.29 12.55 -21.82
CA SER A 3 -13.76 12.74 -20.49
C SER A 3 -14.83 13.24 -19.54
N PHE A 4 -14.59 13.09 -18.25
CA PHE A 4 -15.56 13.37 -17.21
C PHE A 4 -15.01 14.40 -16.23
N GLY A 5 -15.87 15.31 -15.79
CA GLY A 5 -15.56 16.26 -14.74
C GLY A 5 -16.74 16.38 -13.78
N ALA A 6 -16.46 16.34 -12.49
CA ALA A 6 -17.48 16.46 -11.46
C ALA A 6 -17.13 17.58 -10.47
N HIS A 7 -18.10 18.45 -10.20
CA HIS A 7 -17.98 19.51 -9.19
C HIS A 7 -19.36 20.09 -8.88
N PRO A 8 -19.66 20.59 -7.66
CA PRO A 8 -20.91 21.29 -7.33
C PRO A 8 -21.13 22.58 -8.14
N ARG A 9 -20.10 23.14 -8.76
CA ARG A 9 -20.18 24.28 -9.67
C ARG A 9 -19.96 23.82 -11.11
N PHE A 10 -20.91 24.11 -11.99
CA PHE A 10 -20.86 23.68 -13.39
C PHE A 10 -19.60 24.14 -14.12
N GLU A 11 -19.19 25.40 -13.95
CA GLU A 11 -17.98 25.93 -14.60
C GLU A 11 -16.73 25.11 -14.25
N VAL A 12 -16.58 24.72 -12.99
CA VAL A 12 -15.45 23.92 -12.51
C VAL A 12 -15.54 22.47 -13.04
N ALA A 13 -16.73 21.89 -13.07
CA ALA A 13 -16.93 20.56 -13.66
C ALA A 13 -16.57 20.54 -15.15
N LEU A 14 -16.99 21.58 -15.90
CA LEU A 14 -16.65 21.74 -17.31
C LEU A 14 -15.15 21.96 -17.53
N GLU A 15 -14.51 22.82 -16.73
CA GLU A 15 -13.06 23.04 -16.78
C GLU A 15 -12.30 21.72 -16.56
N ARG A 16 -12.69 20.92 -15.55
CA ARG A 16 -12.10 19.62 -15.30
C ARG A 16 -12.27 18.67 -16.49
N ALA A 17 -13.45 18.55 -17.03
CA ALA A 17 -13.69 17.71 -18.21
C ALA A 17 -12.83 18.15 -19.41
N LEU A 18 -12.65 19.46 -19.64
CA LEU A 18 -11.83 19.97 -20.74
C LEU A 18 -10.33 19.75 -20.50
N THR A 19 -9.85 19.87 -19.26
CA THR A 19 -8.44 19.64 -18.95
C THR A 19 -8.08 18.17 -18.97
N GLU A 20 -8.97 17.29 -18.53
CA GLU A 20 -8.79 15.83 -18.63
C GLU A 20 -8.69 15.33 -20.07
N LEU A 21 -9.39 15.95 -21.01
CA LEU A 21 -9.29 15.60 -22.44
C LEU A 21 -7.85 15.65 -22.97
N LEU A 22 -7.03 16.51 -22.41
CA LEU A 22 -5.66 16.76 -22.85
C LEU A 22 -4.60 16.22 -21.89
N GLN A 23 -5.00 15.50 -20.85
CA GLN A 23 -4.07 14.96 -19.88
C GLN A 23 -3.06 14.01 -20.55
N GLY A 24 -1.78 14.40 -20.49
CA GLY A 24 -0.71 13.61 -21.09
C GLY A 24 -0.68 13.62 -22.64
N ARG A 25 -1.47 14.48 -23.30
CA ARG A 25 -1.58 14.52 -24.76
C ARG A 25 -1.43 15.96 -25.30
N ALA A 26 -0.89 16.06 -26.52
CA ALA A 26 -0.92 17.29 -27.29
C ALA A 26 -2.18 17.32 -28.18
N LEU A 27 -2.64 18.51 -28.55
CA LEU A 27 -3.84 18.69 -29.42
C LEU A 27 -3.72 18.03 -30.81
N ASP A 28 -2.51 17.80 -31.26
CA ASP A 28 -2.19 17.12 -32.52
C ASP A 28 -2.04 15.60 -32.38
N ALA A 29 -2.13 15.06 -31.15
CA ALA A 29 -2.01 13.64 -30.84
C ALA A 29 -3.37 13.02 -30.48
N LEU A 30 -4.43 13.41 -31.20
CA LEU A 30 -5.80 12.91 -30.97
C LEU A 30 -6.15 11.70 -31.85
N ASP A 31 -5.21 11.19 -32.63
CA ASP A 31 -5.39 9.99 -33.43
C ASP A 31 -5.36 8.72 -32.55
N GLY A 32 -6.13 7.70 -32.93
CA GLY A 32 -6.11 6.39 -32.29
C GLY A 32 -7.13 6.17 -31.20
N PHE A 33 -8.11 7.06 -31.02
CA PHE A 33 -9.26 6.79 -30.16
C PHE A 33 -10.21 5.80 -30.83
N PRO A 34 -10.81 4.87 -30.06
CA PRO A 34 -11.78 3.96 -30.62
C PRO A 34 -13.02 4.70 -31.10
N GLU A 35 -13.60 4.22 -32.20
CA GLU A 35 -14.92 4.69 -32.64
C GLU A 35 -16.00 4.25 -31.66
N PRO A 36 -17.10 4.99 -31.51
CA PRO A 36 -18.23 4.57 -30.69
C PRO A 36 -18.72 3.17 -31.05
N GLY A 37 -18.98 2.35 -30.05
CA GLY A 37 -19.37 0.97 -30.21
C GLY A 37 -20.89 0.73 -30.09
N PHE A 38 -21.34 -0.44 -30.51
CA PHE A 38 -22.70 -0.93 -30.31
C PHE A 38 -22.80 -2.08 -29.32
N ASP A 39 -21.66 -2.70 -28.97
CA ASP A 39 -21.62 -3.78 -27.99
C ASP A 39 -21.68 -3.21 -26.57
N LEU A 40 -22.87 -3.29 -25.98
CA LEU A 40 -23.12 -2.74 -24.65
C LEU A 40 -22.41 -3.54 -23.55
N ASP A 41 -22.13 -4.83 -23.76
CA ASP A 41 -21.42 -5.65 -22.78
C ASP A 41 -19.95 -5.24 -22.72
N GLU A 42 -19.32 -4.99 -23.87
CA GLU A 42 -17.95 -4.46 -23.94
C GLU A 42 -17.88 -3.04 -23.35
N ILE A 43 -18.79 -2.17 -23.71
CA ILE A 43 -18.83 -0.77 -23.26
C ILE A 43 -19.00 -0.66 -21.75
N SER A 44 -19.84 -1.51 -21.14
CA SER A 44 -20.09 -1.53 -19.70
C SER A 44 -19.10 -2.36 -18.88
N SER A 45 -18.10 -2.94 -19.54
CA SER A 45 -17.11 -3.78 -18.88
C SER A 45 -16.21 -2.99 -17.93
N ALA A 46 -15.79 -3.61 -16.84
CA ALA A 46 -14.86 -2.99 -15.89
C ALA A 46 -13.54 -2.54 -16.55
N PRO A 47 -12.90 -3.32 -17.46
CA PRO A 47 -11.71 -2.87 -18.18
C PRO A 47 -11.94 -1.60 -19.03
N ASN A 48 -13.09 -1.47 -19.69
CA ASN A 48 -13.41 -0.28 -20.48
C ASN A 48 -13.61 0.95 -19.57
N LEU A 49 -14.26 0.78 -18.42
CA LEU A 49 -14.42 1.83 -17.41
C LEU A 49 -13.06 2.29 -16.88
N GLU A 50 -12.17 1.35 -16.57
CA GLU A 50 -10.80 1.65 -16.13
C GLU A 50 -10.03 2.50 -17.14
N ILE A 51 -10.08 2.14 -18.42
CA ILE A 51 -9.42 2.89 -19.50
C ILE A 51 -9.93 4.35 -19.58
N HIS A 52 -11.22 4.59 -19.35
CA HIS A 52 -11.76 5.94 -19.27
C HIS A 52 -11.13 6.79 -18.16
N PHE A 53 -10.78 6.17 -17.03
CA PHE A 53 -10.11 6.85 -15.90
C PHE A 53 -8.61 7.01 -16.10
N VAL A 54 -7.97 6.08 -16.82
CA VAL A 54 -6.53 6.12 -17.06
C VAL A 54 -6.16 7.22 -18.07
N ASP A 55 -6.83 7.25 -19.23
CA ASP A 55 -6.44 8.14 -20.31
C ASP A 55 -7.59 8.63 -21.20
N SER A 56 -8.82 8.45 -20.78
CA SER A 56 -10.03 8.85 -21.51
C SER A 56 -10.23 8.17 -22.88
N SER A 57 -9.52 7.06 -23.15
CA SER A 57 -9.58 6.35 -24.44
C SER A 57 -10.58 5.18 -24.47
N GLY A 58 -11.40 5.01 -23.44
CA GLY A 58 -12.42 3.98 -23.40
C GLY A 58 -13.46 4.14 -24.54
N ILE A 59 -14.09 3.02 -24.90
CA ILE A 59 -15.14 2.98 -25.94
C ILE A 59 -16.41 3.60 -25.39
N VAL A 60 -16.97 4.56 -26.12
CA VAL A 60 -18.26 5.19 -25.82
C VAL A 60 -19.35 4.51 -26.63
N GLY A 61 -20.53 4.25 -26.04
CA GLY A 61 -21.65 3.70 -26.75
C GLY A 61 -22.33 4.71 -27.68
N TRP A 62 -22.78 4.32 -28.88
CA TRP A 62 -23.57 5.18 -29.76
C TRP A 62 -24.82 5.77 -29.07
N PRO A 63 -25.54 5.06 -28.18
CA PRO A 63 -26.66 5.66 -27.45
C PRO A 63 -26.28 6.89 -26.61
N PHE A 64 -25.04 6.97 -26.12
CA PHE A 64 -24.55 8.12 -25.37
C PHE A 64 -24.51 9.41 -26.21
N LEU A 65 -24.39 9.30 -27.53
CA LEU A 65 -24.37 10.41 -28.47
C LEU A 65 -25.78 10.73 -29.05
N GLY A 66 -26.82 10.13 -28.49
CA GLY A 66 -28.20 10.35 -28.90
C GLY A 66 -28.74 11.75 -28.52
N ASP A 67 -29.80 12.16 -29.20
CA ASP A 67 -30.43 13.47 -28.96
C ASP A 67 -31.30 13.51 -27.67
N THR A 68 -31.56 12.36 -27.05
CA THR A 68 -32.38 12.27 -25.84
C THR A 68 -31.47 12.00 -24.64
N PRO A 69 -31.37 12.94 -23.70
CA PRO A 69 -30.57 12.72 -22.50
C PRO A 69 -31.25 11.66 -21.58
N ASP A 70 -30.45 10.85 -20.88
CA ASP A 70 -30.93 9.88 -19.87
C ASP A 70 -31.46 10.59 -18.64
N PHE A 71 -30.94 11.78 -18.32
CA PHE A 71 -31.32 12.60 -17.18
C PHE A 71 -31.55 14.05 -17.61
N ASP A 72 -32.50 14.74 -16.97
CA ASP A 72 -32.69 16.18 -17.16
C ASP A 72 -31.43 16.95 -16.73
N PHE A 73 -31.09 17.98 -17.49
CA PHE A 73 -29.99 18.87 -17.09
C PHE A 73 -30.37 19.62 -15.81
N CYS A 74 -29.53 19.48 -14.78
CA CYS A 74 -29.62 20.25 -13.55
C CYS A 74 -28.59 21.37 -13.55
N ASP A 75 -29.07 22.62 -13.46
CA ASP A 75 -28.18 23.79 -13.30
C ASP A 75 -27.68 23.86 -11.86
N TRP A 76 -26.63 23.12 -11.61
CA TRP A 76 -25.99 23.04 -10.30
C TRP A 76 -24.93 24.13 -10.20
N ASN A 77 -25.26 25.21 -9.54
CA ASN A 77 -24.35 26.32 -9.38
C ASN A 77 -24.35 26.78 -7.92
N PHE A 78 -23.73 25.98 -7.06
CA PHE A 78 -23.59 26.30 -5.64
C PHE A 78 -22.61 27.45 -5.47
N ALA A 79 -23.08 28.57 -4.97
CA ALA A 79 -22.25 29.71 -4.57
C ALA A 79 -21.91 29.64 -3.07
N ALA A 80 -21.49 28.46 -2.62
CA ALA A 80 -21.20 28.16 -1.23
C ALA A 80 -19.69 28.25 -0.91
N THR A 81 -19.35 28.25 0.35
CA THR A 81 -17.97 28.07 0.81
C THR A 81 -17.55 26.60 0.63
N THR A 82 -16.25 26.33 0.63
CA THR A 82 -15.72 24.97 0.57
C THR A 82 -16.27 24.08 1.70
N ASP A 83 -16.45 24.63 2.90
CA ASP A 83 -17.01 23.89 4.04
C ASP A 83 -18.49 23.51 3.83
N GLU A 84 -19.26 24.41 3.24
CA GLU A 84 -20.66 24.16 2.90
C GLU A 84 -20.79 23.13 1.77
N ASP A 85 -19.96 23.24 0.74
CA ASP A 85 -19.89 22.26 -0.36
C ASP A 85 -19.51 20.88 0.17
N TYR A 86 -18.51 20.80 1.04
CA TYR A 86 -18.09 19.55 1.69
C TYR A 86 -19.25 18.95 2.51
N ALA A 87 -19.85 19.74 3.39
CA ALA A 87 -20.95 19.26 4.22
C ALA A 87 -22.16 18.81 3.39
N TRP A 88 -22.41 19.42 2.25
CA TRP A 88 -23.46 19.03 1.34
C TRP A 88 -23.14 17.70 0.64
N LEU A 89 -21.92 17.54 0.10
CA LEU A 89 -21.47 16.31 -0.56
C LEU A 89 -21.49 15.12 0.40
N VAL A 90 -21.01 15.30 1.63
CA VAL A 90 -21.06 14.25 2.68
C VAL A 90 -22.50 13.79 2.89
N ARG A 91 -23.45 14.73 3.13
CA ARG A 91 -24.86 14.38 3.33
C ARG A 91 -25.47 13.67 2.12
N LEU A 92 -25.06 14.06 0.90
CA LEU A 92 -25.58 13.43 -0.32
C LEU A 92 -25.11 11.96 -0.43
N ILE A 93 -23.85 11.71 -0.14
CA ILE A 93 -23.26 10.35 -0.19
C ILE A 93 -23.88 9.48 0.91
N GLU A 94 -23.97 9.98 2.15
CA GLU A 94 -24.57 9.27 3.26
C GLU A 94 -26.07 8.98 3.03
N ALA A 95 -26.80 9.91 2.38
CA ALA A 95 -28.21 9.70 2.03
C ALA A 95 -28.42 8.58 0.99
N GLN A 96 -27.37 8.23 0.22
CA GLN A 96 -27.38 7.07 -0.66
C GLN A 96 -27.02 5.75 0.06
N GLY A 97 -26.70 5.81 1.36
CA GLY A 97 -26.36 4.65 2.17
C GLY A 97 -24.89 4.25 2.14
N PHE A 98 -24.00 5.15 1.69
CA PHE A 98 -22.56 4.90 1.66
C PHE A 98 -21.85 5.55 2.86
N ASP A 99 -20.86 4.86 3.40
CA ASP A 99 -19.91 5.39 4.39
C ASP A 99 -18.73 6.07 3.72
N ILE A 100 -18.22 7.14 4.35
CA ILE A 100 -17.06 7.89 3.83
C ILE A 100 -15.89 7.69 4.77
N TYR A 101 -14.76 7.29 4.25
CA TYR A 101 -13.50 7.15 4.95
C TYR A 101 -12.48 8.14 4.41
N ALA A 102 -11.72 8.79 5.30
CA ALA A 102 -10.67 9.73 4.93
C ALA A 102 -9.33 9.27 5.53
N ALA A 103 -8.32 9.07 4.70
CA ALA A 103 -6.94 8.91 5.13
C ALA A 103 -6.27 10.29 5.10
N ASP A 104 -5.77 10.74 6.25
CA ASP A 104 -5.12 12.03 6.42
C ASP A 104 -3.59 11.89 6.28
N TYR A 105 -2.99 12.66 5.39
CA TYR A 105 -1.54 12.70 5.14
C TYR A 105 -0.91 14.02 5.57
N THR A 106 -1.47 14.73 6.53
CA THR A 106 -0.93 16.03 7.02
C THR A 106 0.48 15.92 7.58
N HIS A 107 0.92 14.72 8.00
CA HIS A 107 2.28 14.44 8.41
C HIS A 107 3.35 14.72 7.33
N LEU A 108 2.95 14.82 6.06
CA LEU A 108 3.85 15.17 4.94
C LEU A 108 4.15 16.67 4.87
N GLY A 109 3.62 17.49 5.78
CA GLY A 109 3.82 18.94 5.82
C GLY A 109 2.97 19.75 4.84
N VAL A 110 2.05 19.10 4.15
CA VAL A 110 1.02 19.71 3.28
C VAL A 110 -0.34 19.09 3.60
N TYR A 111 -1.41 19.83 3.33
CA TYR A 111 -2.75 19.24 3.44
C TYR A 111 -2.98 18.28 2.28
N ALA A 112 -3.01 17.01 2.58
CA ALA A 112 -3.33 15.95 1.64
C ALA A 112 -4.21 14.91 2.33
N CYS A 113 -5.19 14.40 1.60
CA CYS A 113 -6.04 13.30 2.07
C CYS A 113 -6.42 12.39 0.91
N ARG A 114 -6.82 11.17 1.24
CA ARG A 114 -7.47 10.24 0.31
C ARG A 114 -8.86 9.94 0.85
N ILE A 115 -9.86 10.11 0.00
CA ILE A 115 -11.25 9.77 0.32
C ILE A 115 -11.57 8.41 -0.31
N LEU A 116 -12.21 7.54 0.49
CA LEU A 116 -12.70 6.24 0.08
C LEU A 116 -14.18 6.17 0.44
N VAL A 117 -14.98 5.76 -0.52
CA VAL A 117 -16.42 5.51 -0.36
C VAL A 117 -16.69 4.10 -0.88
N PRO A 118 -16.59 3.06 -0.01
CA PRO A 118 -16.75 1.67 -0.43
C PRO A 118 -18.08 1.44 -1.15
N GLY A 119 -18.02 0.78 -2.30
CA GLY A 119 -19.16 0.57 -3.19
C GLY A 119 -19.43 1.71 -4.19
N MET A 120 -18.68 2.83 -4.10
CA MET A 120 -18.80 3.96 -5.02
C MET A 120 -17.45 4.37 -5.64
N SER A 121 -16.36 4.28 -4.89
CA SER A 121 -15.05 4.80 -5.30
C SER A 121 -14.10 3.77 -5.90
N GLU A 122 -14.50 2.49 -5.93
CA GLU A 122 -13.72 1.43 -6.53
C GLU A 122 -13.86 1.45 -8.06
N ILE A 123 -12.75 1.67 -8.73
CA ILE A 123 -12.65 1.66 -10.20
C ILE A 123 -12.06 0.34 -10.67
N TYR A 124 -11.08 -0.17 -9.91
CA TYR A 124 -10.37 -1.40 -10.23
C TYR A 124 -11.09 -2.62 -9.64
N PRO A 125 -11.01 -3.79 -10.29
CA PRO A 125 -11.48 -5.04 -9.72
C PRO A 125 -10.86 -5.30 -8.33
N VAL A 126 -11.67 -5.75 -7.37
CA VAL A 126 -11.20 -6.01 -6.00
C VAL A 126 -10.09 -7.06 -5.97
N ASP A 127 -10.19 -8.09 -6.82
CA ASP A 127 -9.20 -9.17 -6.91
C ASP A 127 -7.81 -8.64 -7.29
N ASP A 128 -7.73 -7.69 -8.24
CA ASP A 128 -6.47 -7.05 -8.63
C ASP A 128 -5.92 -6.17 -7.50
N LEU A 129 -6.79 -5.45 -6.80
CA LEU A 129 -6.40 -4.64 -5.64
C LEU A 129 -5.89 -5.50 -4.48
N GLU A 130 -6.48 -6.65 -4.22
CA GLU A 130 -6.01 -7.59 -3.20
C GLU A 130 -4.61 -8.13 -3.55
N TYR A 131 -4.40 -8.52 -4.79
CA TYR A 131 -3.13 -9.06 -5.23
C TYR A 131 -2.00 -8.01 -5.19
N GLU A 132 -2.25 -6.80 -5.65
CA GLU A 132 -1.23 -5.77 -5.78
C GLU A 132 -1.01 -4.94 -4.51
N ASN A 133 -2.02 -4.76 -3.66
CA ASN A 133 -1.96 -3.90 -2.48
C ASN A 133 -1.50 -4.58 -1.18
N ASN A 134 -0.92 -5.78 -1.24
CA ASN A 134 -0.45 -6.49 -0.05
C ASN A 134 -1.54 -6.76 1.00
N SER A 135 -2.79 -6.88 0.60
CA SER A 135 -3.92 -7.18 1.49
C SER A 135 -3.74 -8.47 2.27
N VAL A 136 -2.90 -9.37 1.77
CA VAL A 136 -2.50 -10.62 2.44
C VAL A 136 -1.98 -10.39 3.85
N ALA A 137 -1.38 -9.26 4.14
CA ALA A 137 -0.84 -8.92 5.45
C ALA A 137 -1.89 -8.39 6.44
N ASN A 138 -3.10 -8.07 6.01
CA ASN A 138 -4.13 -7.51 6.89
C ASN A 138 -4.46 -8.43 8.06
N ALA A 139 -4.48 -9.74 7.83
CA ALA A 139 -4.79 -10.74 8.86
C ALA A 139 -3.77 -10.78 10.02
N PHE A 140 -2.53 -10.40 9.78
CA PHE A 140 -1.44 -10.45 10.76
C PHE A 140 -0.67 -9.12 10.90
N ARG A 141 -1.24 -8.03 10.39
CA ARG A 141 -0.66 -6.68 10.47
C ARG A 141 -0.37 -6.26 11.91
N ASP A 142 -1.34 -6.44 12.80
CA ASP A 142 -1.20 -6.07 14.20
C ASP A 142 -0.13 -6.92 14.91
N ALA A 143 -0.03 -8.20 14.55
CA ALA A 143 1.02 -9.07 15.06
C ALA A 143 2.42 -8.62 14.62
N ILE A 144 2.58 -8.16 13.37
CA ILE A 144 3.85 -7.59 12.91
C ILE A 144 4.17 -6.27 13.63
N LEU A 145 3.18 -5.37 13.80
CA LEU A 145 3.41 -4.09 14.47
C LEU A 145 3.84 -4.23 15.93
N ASP A 146 3.29 -5.22 16.64
CA ASP A 146 3.54 -5.48 18.06
C ASP A 146 4.32 -6.78 18.32
N PHE A 147 5.13 -7.26 17.33
CA PHE A 147 5.81 -8.56 17.41
C PHE A 147 6.63 -8.75 18.69
N TYR A 148 7.20 -7.68 19.23
CA TYR A 148 8.00 -7.69 20.47
C TYR A 148 7.16 -7.89 21.75
N ARG A 149 5.82 -7.89 21.64
CA ARG A 149 4.88 -8.15 22.74
C ARG A 149 4.18 -9.50 22.63
N LEU A 150 4.38 -10.20 21.52
CA LEU A 150 3.78 -11.51 21.31
C LEU A 150 4.39 -12.53 22.27
N ASP A 151 3.60 -13.53 22.64
CA ASP A 151 4.11 -14.71 23.31
C ASP A 151 4.77 -15.69 22.32
N ASP A 152 5.45 -16.72 22.84
CA ASP A 152 6.19 -17.69 22.02
C ASP A 152 5.28 -18.40 20.99
N ALA A 153 4.02 -18.69 21.35
CA ALA A 153 3.08 -19.35 20.44
C ALA A 153 2.70 -18.43 19.28
N ALA A 154 2.33 -17.18 19.56
CA ALA A 154 1.99 -16.19 18.54
C ALA A 154 3.18 -15.84 17.64
N CYS A 155 4.41 -15.78 18.21
CA CYS A 155 5.63 -15.62 17.42
C CYS A 155 5.88 -16.82 16.49
N THR A 156 5.62 -18.03 16.96
CA THR A 156 5.75 -19.26 16.16
C THR A 156 4.77 -19.26 14.99
N ASP A 157 3.51 -18.92 15.25
CA ASP A 157 2.46 -18.86 14.25
C ASP A 157 2.75 -17.77 13.20
N LEU A 158 3.20 -16.60 13.64
CA LEU A 158 3.58 -15.52 12.74
C LEU A 158 4.78 -15.90 11.86
N LEU A 159 5.82 -16.51 12.43
CA LEU A 159 6.99 -16.98 11.69
C LEU A 159 6.61 -18.04 10.66
N ALA A 160 5.76 -19.00 11.02
CA ALA A 160 5.23 -20.02 10.11
C ALA A 160 4.46 -19.36 8.95
N THR A 161 3.56 -18.42 9.25
CA THR A 161 2.78 -17.67 8.24
C THR A 161 3.70 -16.93 7.27
N LEU A 162 4.71 -16.20 7.77
CA LEU A 162 5.65 -15.47 6.91
C LEU A 162 6.48 -16.39 6.02
N ASN A 163 6.80 -17.60 6.48
CA ASN A 163 7.50 -18.59 5.67
C ASN A 163 6.58 -19.22 4.60
N GLU A 164 5.33 -19.53 4.93
CA GLU A 164 4.35 -20.09 3.99
C GLU A 164 4.02 -19.12 2.85
N LEU A 165 4.05 -17.81 3.11
CA LEU A 165 3.83 -16.79 2.08
C LEU A 165 4.92 -16.79 1.00
N GLY A 166 6.11 -17.33 1.26
CA GLY A 166 7.21 -17.42 0.31
C GLY A 166 7.68 -16.07 -0.25
N LEU A 167 7.46 -14.98 0.47
CA LEU A 167 7.87 -13.64 0.06
C LEU A 167 9.39 -13.48 0.20
N ALA A 168 9.99 -12.69 -0.70
CA ALA A 168 11.41 -12.40 -0.66
C ALA A 168 11.83 -11.72 0.65
N ASP A 169 12.92 -12.19 1.25
CA ASP A 169 13.43 -11.70 2.53
C ASP A 169 13.91 -10.24 2.47
N GLU A 170 14.24 -9.74 1.29
CA GLU A 170 14.61 -8.35 1.01
C GLU A 170 13.44 -7.39 1.08
N ARG A 171 12.21 -7.89 1.06
CA ARG A 171 11.00 -7.05 1.05
C ARG A 171 10.91 -6.22 2.33
N PRO A 172 10.66 -4.89 2.23
CA PRO A 172 10.43 -4.07 3.42
C PRO A 172 9.20 -4.55 4.20
N ALA A 173 9.37 -4.81 5.51
CA ALA A 173 8.25 -5.20 6.38
C ALA A 173 7.18 -4.11 6.46
N ALA A 174 7.58 -2.85 6.48
CA ALA A 174 6.67 -1.70 6.46
C ALA A 174 5.77 -1.70 5.20
N ALA A 175 6.34 -1.97 4.02
CA ALA A 175 5.58 -2.03 2.78
C ALA A 175 4.57 -3.19 2.78
N LEU A 176 4.92 -4.33 3.37
CA LEU A 176 4.01 -5.48 3.47
C LEU A 176 2.75 -5.16 4.27
N ILE A 177 2.87 -4.37 5.33
CA ILE A 177 1.75 -4.01 6.22
C ILE A 177 1.16 -2.63 5.92
N GLY A 178 1.53 -2.00 4.79
CA GLY A 178 1.03 -0.69 4.42
C GLY A 178 1.42 0.43 5.40
N LEU A 179 2.59 0.33 6.03
CA LEU A 179 3.13 1.35 6.93
C LEU A 179 4.07 2.28 6.15
N ALA A 180 3.88 3.60 6.30
CA ALA A 180 4.82 4.61 5.86
C ALA A 180 5.74 4.96 7.05
N PRO A 181 6.98 4.43 7.10
CA PRO A 181 7.86 4.64 8.25
C PRO A 181 8.46 6.04 8.25
N ASP A 182 8.65 6.60 9.45
CA ASP A 182 9.43 7.82 9.59
C ASP A 182 10.90 7.58 9.25
N ALA A 183 11.55 8.58 8.67
CA ALA A 183 12.96 8.51 8.33
C ALA A 183 13.83 8.27 9.57
N GLY A 184 14.76 7.34 9.49
CA GLY A 184 15.63 6.93 10.59
C GLY A 184 14.93 6.04 11.64
N SER A 185 13.67 5.65 11.43
CA SER A 185 12.99 4.70 12.31
C SER A 185 13.44 3.26 12.03
N PHE A 186 13.27 2.39 13.04
CA PHE A 186 13.52 0.96 12.89
C PHE A 186 12.77 0.33 11.70
N TRP A 187 11.55 0.82 11.43
CA TRP A 187 10.67 0.32 10.38
C TRP A 187 11.15 0.67 8.96
N GLU A 188 11.94 1.73 8.80
CA GLU A 188 12.44 2.15 7.48
C GLU A 188 13.30 1.07 6.82
N ASP A 189 14.15 0.45 7.63
CA ASP A 189 15.14 -0.53 7.14
C ASP A 189 14.77 -1.98 7.44
N LEU A 190 13.73 -2.24 8.23
CA LEU A 190 13.33 -3.59 8.60
C LEU A 190 12.90 -4.39 7.36
N ARG A 191 13.58 -5.52 7.13
CA ARG A 191 13.27 -6.47 6.05
C ARG A 191 12.61 -7.72 6.61
N LEU A 192 11.89 -8.46 5.75
CA LEU A 192 11.21 -9.70 6.17
C LEU A 192 12.18 -10.74 6.72
N GLY A 193 13.35 -10.91 6.09
CA GLY A 193 14.37 -11.84 6.59
C GLY A 193 14.86 -11.47 8.00
N GLU A 194 15.00 -10.18 8.29
CA GLU A 194 15.34 -9.74 9.64
C GLU A 194 14.19 -9.90 10.63
N LEU A 195 12.95 -9.58 10.24
CA LEU A 195 11.77 -9.80 11.08
C LEU A 195 11.63 -11.28 11.46
N LYS A 196 11.78 -12.19 10.48
CA LYS A 196 11.79 -13.64 10.74
C LYS A 196 12.89 -14.04 11.72
N THR A 197 14.09 -13.46 11.59
CA THR A 197 15.22 -13.70 12.51
C THR A 197 14.90 -13.23 13.93
N LEU A 198 14.25 -12.06 14.06
CA LEU A 198 13.84 -11.53 15.38
C LEU A 198 12.77 -12.41 16.02
N LEU A 199 11.80 -12.91 15.28
CA LEU A 199 10.81 -13.88 15.76
C LEU A 199 11.47 -15.17 16.19
N ALA A 200 12.41 -15.70 15.40
CA ALA A 200 13.19 -16.89 15.73
C ALA A 200 14.00 -16.71 17.03
N LEU A 201 14.55 -15.50 17.27
CA LEU A 201 15.26 -15.16 18.51
C LEU A 201 14.32 -15.17 19.73
N ILE A 202 13.09 -14.68 19.59
CA ILE A 202 12.10 -14.67 20.68
C ILE A 202 11.76 -16.11 21.08
N ILE A 203 11.48 -16.99 20.12
CA ILE A 203 11.10 -18.39 20.39
C ILE A 203 12.29 -19.32 20.66
N GLY A 204 13.52 -18.85 20.43
CA GLY A 204 14.73 -19.64 20.63
C GLY A 204 14.97 -20.73 19.60
N ASP A 205 14.44 -20.59 18.36
CA ASP A 205 14.69 -21.52 17.26
C ASP A 205 16.10 -21.30 16.69
N GLU A 206 17.05 -22.10 17.15
CA GLU A 206 18.46 -21.97 16.77
C GLU A 206 18.69 -22.18 15.28
N ALA A 207 17.93 -23.04 14.62
CA ALA A 207 18.09 -23.30 13.19
C ALA A 207 17.65 -22.09 12.35
N ALA A 208 16.48 -21.53 12.65
CA ALA A 208 15.96 -20.33 12.00
C ALA A 208 16.82 -19.09 12.30
N ILE A 209 17.36 -18.97 13.53
CA ILE A 209 18.30 -17.89 13.88
C ILE A 209 19.55 -17.95 13.00
N ARG A 210 20.15 -19.14 12.84
CA ARG A 210 21.36 -19.30 12.00
C ARG A 210 21.10 -18.96 10.53
N GLU A 211 19.99 -19.42 9.99
CA GLU A 211 19.57 -19.10 8.62
C GLU A 211 19.41 -17.59 8.44
N GLY A 212 18.71 -16.94 9.36
CA GLY A 212 18.53 -15.49 9.33
C GLY A 212 19.82 -14.70 9.50
N CYS A 213 20.72 -15.11 10.41
CA CYS A 213 22.03 -14.46 10.57
C CYS A 213 22.89 -14.60 9.32
N ASP A 214 22.87 -15.76 8.65
CA ASP A 214 23.58 -15.96 7.39
C ASP A 214 23.03 -15.05 6.28
N TRP A 215 21.70 -14.95 6.15
CA TRP A 215 21.08 -14.01 5.22
C TRP A 215 21.48 -12.56 5.52
N ILE A 216 21.42 -12.11 6.79
CA ILE A 216 21.77 -10.75 7.21
C ILE A 216 23.26 -10.45 6.92
N ARG A 217 24.13 -11.42 7.08
CA ARG A 217 25.55 -11.27 6.77
C ARG A 217 25.79 -10.86 5.32
N HIS A 218 25.03 -11.39 4.39
CA HIS A 218 25.17 -11.16 2.95
C HIS A 218 24.35 -10.00 2.43
N PHE A 219 23.35 -9.52 3.18
CA PHE A 219 22.46 -8.44 2.76
C PHE A 219 23.09 -7.07 3.03
N ALA A 220 23.54 -6.40 1.94
CA ALA A 220 24.36 -5.20 2.02
C ALA A 220 23.66 -3.94 2.58
N GLN A 221 22.32 -3.92 2.64
CA GLN A 221 21.54 -2.73 3.04
C GLN A 221 21.31 -2.61 4.54
N ILE A 222 21.68 -3.61 5.33
CA ILE A 222 21.60 -3.53 6.79
C ILE A 222 22.80 -2.75 7.33
N ASP A 223 22.54 -1.78 8.21
CA ASP A 223 23.57 -0.97 8.88
C ASP A 223 24.65 -1.83 9.54
N GLY A 224 25.90 -1.36 9.49
CA GLY A 224 27.06 -2.10 9.99
C GLY A 224 26.95 -2.47 11.45
N LYS A 225 26.51 -1.56 12.32
CA LYS A 225 26.33 -1.82 13.77
C LYS A 225 25.24 -2.88 14.02
N ARG A 226 24.14 -2.76 13.31
CA ARG A 226 23.02 -3.71 13.42
C ARG A 226 23.44 -5.10 12.95
N ARG A 227 24.24 -5.20 11.87
CA ARG A 227 24.84 -6.45 11.39
C ARG A 227 25.78 -7.06 12.42
N GLU A 228 26.60 -6.26 13.12
CA GLU A 228 27.50 -6.75 14.18
C GLU A 228 26.76 -7.45 15.32
N VAL A 229 25.55 -7.01 15.66
CA VAL A 229 24.70 -7.68 16.65
C VAL A 229 24.38 -9.12 16.22
N TYR A 230 24.00 -9.33 14.96
CA TYR A 230 23.68 -10.66 14.45
C TYR A 230 24.93 -11.56 14.35
N LEU A 231 26.09 -11.00 13.98
CA LEU A 231 27.34 -11.72 14.01
C LEU A 231 27.74 -12.13 15.44
N CYS A 232 27.47 -11.28 16.43
CA CYS A 232 27.66 -11.60 17.84
C CYS A 232 26.73 -12.75 18.30
N ILE A 233 25.45 -12.73 17.87
CA ILE A 233 24.50 -13.82 18.16
C ILE A 233 24.96 -15.12 17.55
N GLU A 234 25.38 -15.14 16.29
CA GLU A 234 25.90 -16.35 15.63
C GLU A 234 27.13 -16.90 16.34
N THR A 235 28.09 -16.01 16.70
CA THR A 235 29.27 -16.38 17.48
C THR A 235 28.88 -16.99 18.84
N LEU A 236 27.87 -16.45 19.52
CA LEU A 236 27.36 -17.01 20.77
C LEU A 236 26.82 -18.44 20.57
N LEU A 237 26.06 -18.68 19.49
CA LEU A 237 25.54 -20.01 19.17
C LEU A 237 26.67 -21.00 18.90
N ASP A 238 27.72 -20.57 18.20
CA ASP A 238 28.90 -21.41 17.94
C ASP A 238 29.67 -21.77 19.20
N LEU A 239 29.87 -20.81 20.11
CA LEU A 239 30.51 -21.03 21.38
C LEU A 239 29.71 -22.02 22.27
N ARG A 240 28.39 -21.92 22.24
CA ARG A 240 27.49 -22.86 22.94
C ARG A 240 27.57 -24.26 22.33
N ALA A 241 27.52 -24.37 21.02
CA ALA A 241 27.67 -25.65 20.32
C ALA A 241 29.03 -26.32 20.64
N ALA A 242 30.10 -25.53 20.77
CA ALA A 242 31.42 -25.97 21.15
C ALA A 242 31.57 -26.26 22.68
N ARG A 243 30.51 -26.11 23.48
CA ARG A 243 30.48 -26.28 24.96
C ARG A 243 31.47 -25.36 25.69
N LEU A 244 31.67 -24.15 25.18
CA LEU A 244 32.58 -23.14 25.76
C LEU A 244 31.84 -22.13 26.66
N ASP A 245 30.71 -22.50 27.23
CA ASP A 245 29.79 -21.62 27.99
C ASP A 245 30.47 -20.79 29.08
N LYS A 246 31.46 -21.33 29.77
CA LYS A 246 32.14 -20.61 30.84
C LYS A 246 33.00 -19.45 30.42
N SER A 247 33.40 -19.41 29.14
CA SER A 247 34.24 -18.36 28.55
C SER A 247 33.51 -17.50 27.50
N CYS A 248 32.24 -17.82 27.20
CA CYS A 248 31.48 -17.12 26.17
C CYS A 248 31.43 -15.60 26.36
N ARG A 249 31.12 -15.13 27.57
CA ARG A 249 31.04 -13.68 27.85
C ARG A 249 32.38 -12.98 27.62
N GLN A 250 33.49 -13.59 28.02
CA GLN A 250 34.81 -13.01 27.86
C GLN A 250 35.27 -13.04 26.40
N ALA A 251 34.97 -14.11 25.67
CA ALA A 251 35.25 -14.24 24.26
C ALA A 251 34.44 -13.21 23.44
N LEU A 252 33.14 -13.09 23.70
CA LEU A 252 32.30 -12.10 23.03
C LEU A 252 32.74 -10.66 23.32
N ALA A 253 33.06 -10.34 24.59
CA ALA A 253 33.53 -8.99 24.93
C ALA A 253 34.87 -8.62 24.31
N SER A 254 35.69 -9.61 23.90
CA SER A 254 36.96 -9.35 23.19
C SER A 254 36.78 -9.20 21.69
N LEU A 255 35.70 -9.76 21.10
CA LEU A 255 35.41 -9.69 19.69
C LEU A 255 34.46 -8.52 19.34
N TYR A 256 33.52 -8.22 20.26
CA TYR A 256 32.52 -7.20 20.09
C TYR A 256 32.60 -6.22 21.27
N PRO A 257 33.06 -4.99 21.10
CA PRO A 257 33.15 -4.00 22.15
C PRO A 257 31.77 -3.58 22.66
N ALA A 258 31.70 -3.08 23.91
CA ALA A 258 30.47 -2.75 24.64
C ALA A 258 29.61 -1.61 23.98
N GLU A 259 30.07 -1.06 22.90
CA GLU A 259 29.34 -0.05 22.08
C GLU A 259 28.57 -0.68 20.92
N THR A 260 28.62 -1.99 20.78
CA THR A 260 27.90 -2.78 19.77
C THR A 260 26.59 -3.38 20.39
#